data_674b38bf66c688360443fb4d5a632ca5
#
_entry.id   674b38bf66c688360443fb4d5a632ca5
#
_cell.length_a   1.000
_cell.length_b   1.000
_cell.length_c   1.000
_cell.angle_alpha   90.00
_cell.angle_beta   90.00
_cell.angle_gamma   90.00
#
_symmetry.space_group_name_H-M   'P 1'
#
loop_
_entity.id
_entity.type
_entity.pdbx_description
1 polymer ?
#
loop_
_entity_poly.entity_id
_entity_poly.type
_entity_poly.pdbx_seq_one_letter_code
_entity_poly.pdbx_strand_id
1 'polypeptide(L)'
;MSKHPASDSSTSDPQPSIRSGEKFRSEHGFNAIKNGIRARKSGAEEAPLSRKPAWLRAQIPGGQRFEAVKTNVRDHKLSTVCEESHCPNMGECWANGTATIMVMGSVCTRACKFCAVDTGNPHGWLDQDEPANTAESVELMGLQYIVLTSVDRDDLNDGGAAHYAACVSAIKQRTPQVKVEALTPDFDGVEDHVALVVDSGLDVFAQNVETVERLTRTVRDPRAGYRKTLDVLAFAKRHNPDVITKSSLMVGIGETDDEIYQAMDDLLAAGVDVLTLGQYLRPTKHHLPVDRYVTPEQFSRYREIGLEKGFMEVASGPLVRSSYRADKMFNKNNLGIELPAVPGDEPRADNLIPVKTVNP
;
A
#
# COMPACT_ATOMS: atom_id res chain seq x y z
N MET A 1 62.09 3.58 5.89
CA MET A 1 61.23 4.47 5.08
C MET A 1 60.26 3.56 4.30
N SER A 2 59.14 3.28 4.87
CA SER A 2 58.11 2.42 4.27
C SER A 2 56.95 3.34 3.79
N LYS A 3 56.66 3.33 2.49
CA LYS A 3 55.55 4.08 1.89
C LYS A 3 54.30 3.24 1.97
N HIS A 4 53.30 3.71 2.69
CA HIS A 4 51.94 3.19 2.61
C HIS A 4 51.31 3.59 1.25
N PRO A 5 50.57 2.69 0.57
CA PRO A 5 49.78 3.11 -0.60
C PRO A 5 48.48 3.78 -0.11
N ALA A 6 48.12 4.87 -0.78
CA ALA A 6 46.92 5.63 -0.57
C ALA A 6 45.67 4.76 -0.92
N SER A 7 44.66 4.79 -0.06
CA SER A 7 43.36 4.22 -0.29
C SER A 7 42.62 5.02 -1.38
N ASP A 8 42.35 4.37 -2.46
CA ASP A 8 41.54 4.87 -3.58
C ASP A 8 40.08 4.95 -3.12
N SER A 9 39.60 6.14 -2.80
CA SER A 9 38.19 6.41 -2.53
C SER A 9 37.49 6.57 -3.88
N SER A 10 36.96 5.49 -4.42
CA SER A 10 36.06 5.55 -5.57
C SER A 10 34.75 6.27 -5.16
N THR A 11 34.71 7.56 -5.41
CA THR A 11 33.46 8.32 -5.43
C THR A 11 32.64 7.83 -6.64
N SER A 12 31.65 6.99 -6.38
CA SER A 12 30.68 6.62 -7.41
C SER A 12 29.88 7.87 -7.78
N ASP A 13 30.05 8.34 -9.02
CA ASP A 13 29.20 9.39 -9.58
C ASP A 13 27.72 9.02 -9.40
N PRO A 14 26.85 9.94 -8.95
CA PRO A 14 25.44 9.67 -8.82
C PRO A 14 24.88 9.31 -10.19
N GLN A 15 24.35 8.10 -10.33
CA GLN A 15 23.68 7.69 -11.57
C GLN A 15 22.57 8.69 -11.91
N PRO A 16 22.42 9.09 -13.18
CA PRO A 16 21.39 10.05 -13.58
C PRO A 16 20.02 9.51 -13.20
N SER A 17 19.25 10.29 -12.44
CA SER A 17 17.90 9.94 -12.00
C SER A 17 16.98 9.73 -13.21
N ILE A 18 16.40 8.54 -13.36
CA ILE A 18 15.46 8.22 -14.41
C ILE A 18 14.18 9.06 -14.20
N ARG A 19 13.74 9.76 -15.24
CA ARG A 19 12.57 10.64 -15.13
C ARG A 19 11.28 9.84 -15.22
N SER A 20 10.25 10.31 -14.53
CA SER A 20 8.91 9.74 -14.62
C SER A 20 8.44 9.61 -16.07
N GLY A 21 7.93 8.43 -16.45
CA GLY A 21 7.45 8.13 -17.80
C GLY A 21 8.52 7.72 -18.80
N GLU A 22 9.78 7.71 -18.44
CA GLU A 22 10.89 7.21 -19.28
C GLU A 22 11.00 5.70 -19.18
N LYS A 23 11.40 5.08 -20.30
CA LYS A 23 11.75 3.66 -20.34
C LYS A 23 13.15 3.48 -19.78
N PHE A 24 13.33 2.45 -18.98
CA PHE A 24 14.63 2.06 -18.45
C PHE A 24 14.76 0.54 -18.39
N ARG A 25 15.96 0.05 -18.12
CA ARG A 25 16.23 -1.35 -17.87
C ARG A 25 16.40 -1.54 -16.37
N SER A 26 15.60 -2.43 -15.78
CA SER A 26 15.68 -2.75 -14.35
C SER A 26 17.01 -3.43 -14.01
N GLU A 27 17.36 -3.49 -12.74
CA GLU A 27 18.54 -4.22 -12.25
C GLU A 27 18.50 -5.73 -12.59
N HIS A 28 17.30 -6.30 -12.72
CA HIS A 28 17.09 -7.68 -13.19
C HIS A 28 17.05 -7.81 -14.72
N GLY A 29 17.32 -6.75 -15.46
CA GLY A 29 17.52 -6.76 -16.90
C GLY A 29 16.27 -6.70 -17.78
N PHE A 30 15.08 -6.51 -17.24
CA PHE A 30 13.85 -6.31 -18.04
C PHE A 30 13.52 -4.82 -18.25
N ASN A 31 12.75 -4.54 -19.32
CA ASN A 31 12.35 -3.16 -19.65
C ASN A 31 11.16 -2.74 -18.80
N ALA A 32 11.25 -1.55 -18.21
CA ALA A 32 10.19 -0.94 -17.43
C ALA A 32 9.98 0.54 -17.80
N ILE A 33 8.87 1.10 -17.33
CA ILE A 33 8.52 2.52 -17.44
C ILE A 33 8.48 3.09 -16.03
N LYS A 34 9.28 4.13 -15.79
CA LYS A 34 9.36 4.76 -14.47
C LYS A 34 8.03 5.39 -14.06
N ASN A 35 7.59 5.10 -12.84
CA ASN A 35 6.31 5.53 -12.27
C ASN A 35 5.08 5.07 -13.08
N GLY A 36 5.13 3.93 -13.75
CA GLY A 36 3.97 3.22 -14.31
C GLY A 36 3.25 3.87 -15.48
N ILE A 37 3.51 5.12 -15.80
CA ILE A 37 2.78 5.88 -16.81
C ILE A 37 3.72 6.55 -17.81
N ARG A 38 3.44 6.39 -19.10
CA ARG A 38 4.22 7.05 -20.14
C ARG A 38 4.11 8.57 -20.06
N ALA A 39 5.22 9.26 -20.26
CA ALA A 39 5.24 10.71 -20.40
C ALA A 39 4.25 11.15 -21.50
N ARG A 40 3.39 12.11 -21.20
CA ARG A 40 2.52 12.74 -22.21
C ARG A 40 3.38 13.43 -23.27
N LYS A 41 2.97 13.36 -24.53
CA LYS A 41 3.62 14.09 -25.62
C LYS A 41 3.61 15.60 -25.28
N SER A 42 4.70 16.29 -25.59
CA SER A 42 4.79 17.75 -25.44
C SER A 42 3.64 18.44 -26.22
N GLY A 43 2.87 19.31 -25.55
CA GLY A 43 1.73 20.01 -26.14
C GLY A 43 0.35 19.63 -25.57
N ALA A 44 0.23 18.59 -24.73
CA ALA A 44 -0.99 18.41 -23.96
C ALA A 44 -1.04 19.46 -22.84
N GLU A 45 -2.14 20.22 -22.74
CA GLU A 45 -2.34 21.18 -21.64
C GLU A 45 -2.14 20.44 -20.30
N GLU A 46 -1.10 20.86 -19.58
CA GLU A 46 -0.87 20.38 -18.22
C GLU A 46 -1.89 21.06 -17.31
N ALA A 47 -2.84 20.28 -16.77
CA ALA A 47 -3.66 20.78 -15.68
C ALA A 47 -2.71 21.26 -14.55
N PRO A 48 -2.80 22.53 -14.11
CA PRO A 48 -1.92 23.06 -13.08
C PRO A 48 -2.01 22.20 -11.83
N LEU A 49 -0.86 21.98 -11.16
CA LEU A 49 -0.85 21.35 -9.84
C LEU A 49 -1.60 22.27 -8.88
N SER A 50 -2.81 21.90 -8.49
CA SER A 50 -3.54 22.66 -7.49
C SER A 50 -2.78 22.66 -6.16
N ARG A 51 -2.73 23.82 -5.49
CA ARG A 51 -2.04 23.93 -4.19
C ARG A 51 -2.74 23.03 -3.17
N LYS A 52 -1.97 22.12 -2.57
CA LYS A 52 -2.49 21.22 -1.53
C LYS A 52 -2.99 22.02 -0.32
N PRO A 53 -4.20 21.73 0.21
CA PRO A 53 -4.69 22.36 1.44
C PRO A 53 -3.79 22.08 2.65
N ALA A 54 -3.94 22.86 3.71
CA ALA A 54 -3.10 22.75 4.90
C ALA A 54 -3.21 21.38 5.61
N TRP A 55 -4.38 20.76 5.56
CA TRP A 55 -4.64 19.45 6.19
C TRP A 55 -3.98 18.25 5.48
N LEU A 56 -3.39 18.47 4.29
CA LEU A 56 -2.63 17.45 3.56
C LEU A 56 -1.10 17.54 3.79
N ARG A 57 -0.67 18.14 4.89
CA ARG A 57 0.75 18.19 5.25
C ARG A 57 1.15 16.89 5.93
N ALA A 58 2.19 16.24 5.39
CA ALA A 58 2.83 15.06 5.99
C ALA A 58 4.02 15.48 6.87
N GLN A 59 4.39 14.62 7.82
CA GLN A 59 5.59 14.81 8.62
C GLN A 59 6.85 14.50 7.80
N ILE A 60 7.94 15.20 8.07
CA ILE A 60 9.23 14.92 7.42
C ILE A 60 9.77 13.61 7.97
N PRO A 61 10.20 12.65 7.09
CA PRO A 61 10.82 11.41 7.53
C PRO A 61 12.09 11.64 8.36
N GLY A 62 12.27 10.88 9.44
CA GLY A 62 13.49 10.94 10.25
C GLY A 62 13.36 10.23 11.60
N GLY A 63 14.51 10.10 12.30
CA GLY A 63 14.62 9.48 13.60
C GLY A 63 15.29 8.09 13.58
N GLN A 64 15.75 7.61 14.73
CA GLN A 64 16.51 6.36 14.84
C GLN A 64 15.71 5.14 14.33
N ARG A 65 14.43 5.05 14.67
CA ARG A 65 13.57 3.93 14.26
C ARG A 65 13.29 3.95 12.76
N PHE A 66 13.14 5.13 12.15
CA PHE A 66 13.05 5.29 10.71
C PHE A 66 14.28 4.73 10.00
N GLU A 67 15.49 5.08 10.46
CA GLU A 67 16.74 4.58 9.87
C GLU A 67 16.90 3.07 10.08
N ALA A 68 16.47 2.53 11.23
CA ALA A 68 16.49 1.10 11.49
C ALA A 68 15.60 0.32 10.52
N VAL A 69 14.36 0.77 10.27
CA VAL A 69 13.45 0.16 9.28
C VAL A 69 14.05 0.24 7.88
N LYS A 70 14.60 1.40 7.51
CA LYS A 70 15.22 1.61 6.20
C LYS A 70 16.43 0.69 5.95
N THR A 71 17.28 0.51 6.96
CA THR A 71 18.44 -0.39 6.91
C THR A 71 17.98 -1.83 6.76
N ASN A 72 17.02 -2.27 7.60
CA ASN A 72 16.47 -3.61 7.54
C ASN A 72 15.91 -3.97 6.16
N VAL A 73 15.05 -3.10 5.60
CA VAL A 73 14.46 -3.29 4.26
C VAL A 73 15.55 -3.48 3.19
N ARG A 74 16.62 -2.69 3.26
CA ARG A 74 17.73 -2.76 2.30
C ARG A 74 18.60 -4.00 2.46
N ASP A 75 18.94 -4.35 3.71
CA ASP A 75 19.78 -5.49 4.01
C ASP A 75 19.13 -6.82 3.56
N HIS A 76 17.79 -6.87 3.60
CA HIS A 76 17.00 -8.02 3.13
C HIS A 76 16.56 -7.91 1.66
N LYS A 77 17.02 -6.89 0.91
CA LYS A 77 16.69 -6.65 -0.52
C LYS A 77 15.20 -6.58 -0.79
N LEU A 78 14.42 -6.09 0.16
CA LEU A 78 12.97 -5.99 0.04
C LEU A 78 12.56 -4.66 -0.60
N SER A 79 11.45 -4.69 -1.34
CA SER A 79 10.77 -3.50 -1.83
C SER A 79 9.69 -3.07 -0.85
N THR A 80 9.41 -1.76 -0.76
CA THR A 80 8.29 -1.25 0.03
C THR A 80 7.38 -0.37 -0.81
N VAL A 81 6.07 -0.53 -0.63
CA VAL A 81 5.11 0.38 -1.26
C VAL A 81 5.29 1.81 -0.74
N CYS A 82 5.86 1.99 0.45
CA CYS A 82 6.12 3.30 1.02
C CYS A 82 7.09 4.12 0.17
N GLU A 83 8.15 3.49 -0.36
CA GLU A 83 9.12 4.10 -1.26
C GLU A 83 8.59 4.20 -2.68
N GLU A 84 8.12 3.10 -3.25
CA GLU A 84 7.67 3.02 -4.65
C GLU A 84 6.47 3.92 -4.96
N SER A 85 5.54 4.07 -4.02
CA SER A 85 4.36 4.94 -4.19
C SER A 85 4.56 6.38 -3.75
N HIS A 86 5.77 6.75 -3.28
CA HIS A 86 6.05 8.07 -2.69
C HIS A 86 5.06 8.42 -1.56
N CYS A 87 4.83 7.47 -0.64
CA CYS A 87 3.81 7.58 0.40
C CYS A 87 4.08 8.76 1.34
N PRO A 88 3.12 9.68 1.53
CA PRO A 88 3.31 10.84 2.41
C PRO A 88 3.45 10.47 3.88
N ASN A 89 3.01 9.26 4.27
CA ASN A 89 3.03 8.79 5.65
C ASN A 89 4.30 7.99 6.00
N MET A 90 5.23 7.79 5.05
CA MET A 90 6.42 6.98 5.27
C MET A 90 7.20 7.40 6.52
N GLY A 91 7.37 8.72 6.72
CA GLY A 91 8.06 9.25 7.90
C GLY A 91 7.41 8.86 9.22
N GLU A 92 6.09 8.96 9.31
CA GLU A 92 5.33 8.60 10.50
C GLU A 92 5.30 7.08 10.70
N CYS A 93 4.98 6.32 9.66
CA CYS A 93 4.87 4.86 9.74
C CYS A 93 6.21 4.22 10.15
N TRP A 94 7.30 4.58 9.48
CA TRP A 94 8.63 4.02 9.79
C TRP A 94 9.16 4.46 11.15
N ALA A 95 8.89 5.70 11.57
CA ALA A 95 9.21 6.15 12.93
C ALA A 95 8.44 5.36 14.01
N ASN A 96 7.24 4.83 13.66
CA ASN A 96 6.47 3.93 14.52
C ASN A 96 6.83 2.44 14.32
N GLY A 97 7.83 2.12 13.48
CA GLY A 97 8.28 0.75 13.22
C GLY A 97 7.36 -0.04 12.30
N THR A 98 6.50 0.62 11.51
CA THR A 98 5.56 -0.02 10.60
C THR A 98 5.99 0.26 9.15
N ALA A 99 6.17 -0.79 8.36
CA ALA A 99 6.40 -0.71 6.92
C ALA A 99 5.41 -1.61 6.18
N THR A 100 5.12 -1.30 4.91
CA THR A 100 4.36 -2.17 4.03
C THR A 100 5.34 -2.79 3.04
N ILE A 101 5.59 -4.08 3.19
CA ILE A 101 6.50 -4.83 2.32
C ILE A 101 5.77 -5.17 1.02
N MET A 102 6.45 -4.94 -0.10
CA MET A 102 5.95 -5.27 -1.43
C MET A 102 6.71 -6.46 -1.98
N VAL A 103 6.05 -7.58 -2.12
CA VAL A 103 6.62 -8.84 -2.63
C VAL A 103 6.46 -8.96 -4.15
N MET A 104 7.19 -9.89 -4.75
CA MET A 104 7.28 -10.17 -6.19
C MET A 104 7.98 -9.04 -6.99
N GLY A 105 8.86 -8.29 -6.31
CA GLY A 105 9.66 -7.22 -6.90
C GLY A 105 8.91 -5.88 -7.02
N SER A 106 9.51 -4.94 -7.75
CA SER A 106 9.07 -3.54 -7.84
C SER A 106 8.48 -3.15 -9.21
N VAL A 107 8.25 -4.12 -10.11
CA VAL A 107 7.73 -3.85 -11.46
C VAL A 107 6.41 -4.58 -11.67
N CYS A 108 5.34 -3.80 -11.84
CA CYS A 108 3.98 -4.26 -12.04
C CYS A 108 3.71 -4.54 -13.54
N THR A 109 2.96 -5.58 -13.87
CA THR A 109 2.51 -5.83 -15.24
C THR A 109 1.37 -4.91 -15.66
N ARG A 110 0.69 -4.24 -14.71
CA ARG A 110 -0.43 -3.34 -14.94
C ARG A 110 -0.05 -1.87 -14.80
N ALA A 111 -0.78 -0.98 -15.50
CA ALA A 111 -0.53 0.45 -15.57
C ALA A 111 -1.73 1.28 -15.10
N CYS A 112 -2.08 1.15 -13.81
CA CYS A 112 -3.13 1.96 -13.20
C CYS A 112 -2.72 3.43 -13.17
N LYS A 113 -3.60 4.33 -13.63
CA LYS A 113 -3.25 5.75 -13.86
C LYS A 113 -3.07 6.59 -12.57
N PHE A 114 -3.33 6.01 -11.42
CA PHE A 114 -3.10 6.63 -10.12
C PHE A 114 -1.79 6.16 -9.46
N CYS A 115 -1.23 5.03 -9.92
CA CYS A 115 -0.17 4.29 -9.24
C CYS A 115 1.22 4.71 -9.75
N ALA A 116 2.16 4.93 -8.83
CA ALA A 116 3.53 5.32 -9.13
C ALA A 116 4.53 4.14 -9.21
N VAL A 117 4.07 2.90 -9.03
CA VAL A 117 4.90 1.71 -9.19
C VAL A 117 5.34 1.56 -10.65
N ASP A 118 6.59 1.18 -10.87
CA ASP A 118 7.14 0.99 -12.20
C ASP A 118 6.41 -0.11 -12.97
N THR A 119 6.21 0.08 -14.27
CA THR A 119 5.41 -0.86 -15.10
C THR A 119 6.28 -1.52 -16.17
N GLY A 120 6.19 -2.84 -16.26
CA GLY A 120 6.92 -3.64 -17.26
C GLY A 120 6.49 -5.10 -17.24
N ASN A 121 7.28 -5.94 -17.88
CA ASN A 121 7.10 -7.39 -17.83
C ASN A 121 8.35 -8.05 -17.23
N PRO A 122 8.26 -8.64 -16.04
CA PRO A 122 9.37 -9.37 -15.42
C PRO A 122 9.66 -10.74 -16.05
N HIS A 123 8.85 -11.20 -17.02
CA HIS A 123 9.06 -12.46 -17.74
C HIS A 123 9.19 -13.68 -16.82
N GLY A 124 8.37 -13.79 -15.80
CA GLY A 124 8.33 -14.89 -14.86
C GLY A 124 9.42 -14.86 -13.78
N TRP A 125 10.27 -13.83 -13.75
CA TRP A 125 11.28 -13.70 -12.70
C TRP A 125 10.66 -13.54 -11.31
N LEU A 126 11.15 -14.33 -10.35
CA LEU A 126 10.83 -14.25 -8.93
C LEU A 126 12.10 -14.47 -8.12
N ASP A 127 12.28 -13.74 -7.04
CA ASP A 127 13.32 -14.01 -6.05
C ASP A 127 12.88 -15.19 -5.18
N GLN A 128 13.58 -16.32 -5.30
CA GLN A 128 13.25 -17.53 -4.54
C GLN A 128 13.54 -17.41 -3.04
N ASP A 129 14.40 -16.46 -2.64
CA ASP A 129 14.76 -16.19 -1.26
C ASP A 129 13.80 -15.16 -0.60
N GLU A 130 12.93 -14.50 -1.37
CA GLU A 130 12.03 -13.46 -0.88
C GLU A 130 11.14 -13.91 0.30
N PRO A 131 10.54 -15.13 0.33
CA PRO A 131 9.77 -15.59 1.47
C PRO A 131 10.59 -15.66 2.76
N ALA A 132 11.82 -16.18 2.70
CA ALA A 132 12.70 -16.26 3.85
C ALA A 132 13.18 -14.88 4.32
N ASN A 133 13.60 -14.02 3.37
CA ASN A 133 14.05 -12.67 3.63
C ASN A 133 12.91 -11.81 4.24
N THR A 134 11.70 -11.98 3.75
CA THR A 134 10.51 -11.28 4.29
C THR A 134 10.23 -11.70 5.74
N ALA A 135 10.24 -13.00 6.02
CA ALA A 135 10.00 -13.51 7.36
C ALA A 135 11.08 -13.07 8.36
N GLU A 136 12.35 -13.06 7.94
CA GLU A 136 13.47 -12.57 8.76
C GLU A 136 13.37 -11.07 9.02
N SER A 137 13.05 -10.28 8.00
CA SER A 137 12.84 -8.85 8.15
C SER A 137 11.72 -8.52 9.16
N VAL A 138 10.59 -9.23 9.08
CA VAL A 138 9.45 -9.05 9.99
C VAL A 138 9.85 -9.38 11.44
N GLU A 139 10.59 -10.47 11.66
CA GLU A 139 11.10 -10.84 12.99
C GLU A 139 12.02 -9.76 13.56
N LEU A 140 12.99 -9.29 12.77
CA LEU A 140 13.97 -8.27 13.18
C LEU A 140 13.31 -6.91 13.49
N MET A 141 12.23 -6.58 12.79
CA MET A 141 11.45 -5.37 13.06
C MET A 141 10.64 -5.47 14.36
N GLY A 142 10.44 -6.67 14.92
CA GLY A 142 9.67 -6.90 16.14
C GLY A 142 8.22 -6.42 16.04
N LEU A 143 7.60 -6.58 14.87
CA LEU A 143 6.25 -6.12 14.57
C LEU A 143 5.21 -7.03 15.23
N GLN A 144 4.06 -6.46 15.53
CA GLN A 144 2.86 -7.21 15.92
C GLN A 144 1.88 -7.35 14.77
N TYR A 145 2.00 -6.45 13.80
CA TYR A 145 1.15 -6.38 12.62
C TYR A 145 1.98 -5.99 11.40
N ILE A 146 1.85 -6.74 10.31
CA ILE A 146 2.51 -6.45 9.04
C ILE A 146 1.50 -6.41 7.91
N VAL A 147 1.66 -5.47 7.00
CA VAL A 147 0.96 -5.47 5.72
C VAL A 147 1.92 -5.94 4.63
N LEU A 148 1.59 -7.05 4.00
CA LEU A 148 2.18 -7.46 2.74
C LEU A 148 1.34 -6.93 1.60
N THR A 149 1.96 -6.42 0.57
CA THR A 149 1.32 -6.13 -0.71
C THR A 149 2.19 -6.67 -1.84
N SER A 150 1.72 -6.58 -3.06
CA SER A 150 2.50 -6.99 -4.23
C SER A 150 2.17 -6.14 -5.44
N VAL A 151 2.99 -6.29 -6.47
CA VAL A 151 2.67 -5.89 -7.83
C VAL A 151 1.75 -6.93 -8.48
N ASP A 152 0.99 -6.54 -9.51
CA ASP A 152 0.32 -7.52 -10.38
C ASP A 152 1.35 -8.23 -11.26
N ARG A 153 1.22 -9.54 -11.39
CA ARG A 153 2.12 -10.44 -12.09
C ARG A 153 1.36 -11.29 -13.11
N ASP A 154 0.67 -10.61 -14.06
CA ASP A 154 -0.04 -11.29 -15.16
C ASP A 154 0.90 -12.09 -16.10
N ASP A 155 2.21 -12.02 -15.88
CA ASP A 155 3.23 -12.83 -16.54
C ASP A 155 3.44 -14.21 -15.88
N LEU A 156 2.83 -14.47 -14.72
CA LEU A 156 2.81 -15.76 -14.03
C LEU A 156 1.45 -16.44 -14.22
N ASN A 157 1.45 -17.76 -14.34
CA ASN A 157 0.23 -18.53 -14.61
C ASN A 157 -0.81 -18.43 -13.49
N ASP A 158 -0.35 -18.27 -12.25
CA ASP A 158 -1.18 -18.13 -11.04
C ASP A 158 -1.27 -16.68 -10.53
N GLY A 159 -0.79 -15.70 -11.34
CA GLY A 159 -0.70 -14.31 -10.90
C GLY A 159 0.24 -14.08 -9.69
N GLY A 160 1.05 -15.08 -9.35
CA GLY A 160 1.97 -15.06 -8.21
C GLY A 160 1.35 -15.54 -6.90
N ALA A 161 0.18 -16.17 -6.91
CA ALA A 161 -0.54 -16.62 -5.71
C ALA A 161 0.30 -17.58 -4.84
N ALA A 162 0.99 -18.55 -5.45
CA ALA A 162 1.84 -19.49 -4.72
C ALA A 162 3.01 -18.80 -4.02
N HIS A 163 3.65 -17.85 -4.69
CA HIS A 163 4.76 -17.09 -4.10
C HIS A 163 4.29 -16.18 -2.96
N TYR A 164 3.16 -15.50 -3.17
CA TYR A 164 2.53 -14.67 -2.13
C TYR A 164 2.18 -15.49 -0.88
N ALA A 165 1.52 -16.63 -1.06
CA ALA A 165 1.19 -17.57 0.01
C ALA A 165 2.43 -18.09 0.74
N ALA A 166 3.53 -18.36 0.02
CA ALA A 166 4.81 -18.76 0.62
C ALA A 166 5.39 -17.67 1.52
N CYS A 167 5.30 -16.39 1.13
CA CYS A 167 5.73 -15.26 1.97
C CYS A 167 4.91 -15.18 3.27
N VAL A 168 3.58 -15.26 3.18
CA VAL A 168 2.70 -15.26 4.37
C VAL A 168 3.03 -16.45 5.28
N SER A 169 3.11 -17.66 4.72
CA SER A 169 3.40 -18.88 5.47
C SER A 169 4.76 -18.82 6.18
N ALA A 170 5.79 -18.29 5.51
CA ALA A 170 7.12 -18.12 6.09
C ALA A 170 7.09 -17.17 7.31
N ILE A 171 6.35 -16.05 7.22
CA ILE A 171 6.14 -15.15 8.36
C ILE A 171 5.43 -15.87 9.50
N LYS A 172 4.33 -16.56 9.23
CA LYS A 172 3.53 -17.26 10.27
C LYS A 172 4.30 -18.39 10.93
N GLN A 173 5.19 -19.07 10.20
CA GLN A 173 6.09 -20.10 10.77
C GLN A 173 7.15 -19.49 11.69
N ARG A 174 7.76 -18.37 11.29
CA ARG A 174 8.86 -17.74 12.04
C ARG A 174 8.35 -16.89 13.20
N THR A 175 7.23 -16.19 13.00
CA THR A 175 6.60 -15.27 13.96
C THR A 175 5.08 -15.51 14.06
N PRO A 176 4.63 -16.65 14.68
CA PRO A 176 3.21 -17.03 14.69
C PRO A 176 2.26 -16.00 15.31
N GLN A 177 2.78 -15.17 16.23
CA GLN A 177 2.03 -14.13 16.92
C GLN A 177 1.75 -12.88 16.05
N VAL A 178 2.52 -12.68 14.98
CA VAL A 178 2.37 -11.50 14.11
C VAL A 178 1.10 -11.64 13.29
N LYS A 179 0.28 -10.58 13.30
CA LYS A 179 -0.89 -10.47 12.44
C LYS A 179 -0.47 -10.06 11.04
N VAL A 180 -0.93 -10.80 10.04
CA VAL A 180 -0.59 -10.58 8.63
C VAL A 180 -1.82 -10.12 7.86
N GLU A 181 -1.76 -8.89 7.36
CA GLU A 181 -2.69 -8.39 6.34
C GLU A 181 -2.07 -8.59 4.96
N ALA A 182 -2.79 -9.29 4.08
CA ALA A 182 -2.41 -9.49 2.70
C ALA A 182 -3.23 -8.56 1.79
N LEU A 183 -2.62 -7.48 1.29
CA LEU A 183 -3.20 -6.64 0.24
C LEU A 183 -2.81 -7.22 -1.12
N THR A 184 -3.72 -7.99 -1.69
CA THR A 184 -3.48 -8.87 -2.83
C THR A 184 -3.84 -8.24 -4.18
N PRO A 185 -3.24 -8.72 -5.29
CA PRO A 185 -3.79 -8.55 -6.64
C PRO A 185 -5.08 -9.37 -6.80
N ASP A 186 -5.74 -9.23 -7.97
CA ASP A 186 -7.00 -9.95 -8.22
C ASP A 186 -6.83 -11.41 -8.71
N PHE A 187 -5.59 -11.86 -8.92
CA PHE A 187 -5.27 -13.20 -9.44
C PHE A 187 -6.15 -13.62 -10.62
N ASP A 188 -6.53 -12.64 -11.46
CA ASP A 188 -7.47 -12.73 -12.57
C ASP A 188 -8.88 -13.28 -12.19
N GLY A 189 -9.24 -13.23 -10.91
CA GLY A 189 -10.51 -13.74 -10.36
C GLY A 189 -10.57 -15.26 -10.25
N VAL A 190 -9.44 -15.97 -10.35
CA VAL A 190 -9.38 -17.43 -10.23
C VAL A 190 -9.50 -17.83 -8.77
N GLU A 191 -10.60 -18.49 -8.41
CA GLU A 191 -10.94 -18.85 -7.02
C GLU A 191 -9.86 -19.73 -6.36
N ASP A 192 -9.29 -20.70 -7.07
CA ASP A 192 -8.23 -21.56 -6.55
C ASP A 192 -6.96 -20.77 -6.16
N HIS A 193 -6.63 -19.72 -6.90
CA HIS A 193 -5.49 -18.87 -6.58
C HIS A 193 -5.77 -18.00 -5.34
N VAL A 194 -7.00 -17.50 -5.21
CA VAL A 194 -7.43 -16.75 -4.01
C VAL A 194 -7.44 -17.66 -2.79
N ALA A 195 -7.98 -18.88 -2.92
CA ALA A 195 -8.02 -19.89 -1.85
C ALA A 195 -6.60 -20.18 -1.32
N LEU A 196 -5.64 -20.40 -2.22
CA LEU A 196 -4.24 -20.66 -1.85
C LEU A 196 -3.66 -19.56 -0.93
N VAL A 197 -3.98 -18.29 -1.22
CA VAL A 197 -3.52 -17.18 -0.39
C VAL A 197 -4.29 -17.09 0.93
N VAL A 198 -5.62 -17.29 0.91
CA VAL A 198 -6.43 -17.31 2.14
C VAL A 198 -5.97 -18.41 3.09
N ASP A 199 -5.65 -19.60 2.57
CA ASP A 199 -5.20 -20.76 3.36
C ASP A 199 -3.77 -20.65 3.88
N SER A 200 -3.01 -19.64 3.48
CA SER A 200 -1.61 -19.43 3.93
C SER A 200 -1.46 -19.03 5.40
N GLY A 201 -2.58 -18.76 6.09
CA GLY A 201 -2.62 -18.40 7.51
C GLY A 201 -2.65 -16.89 7.79
N LEU A 202 -2.98 -16.07 6.78
CA LEU A 202 -3.21 -14.63 6.97
C LEU A 202 -4.38 -14.36 7.93
N ASP A 203 -4.36 -13.18 8.54
CA ASP A 203 -5.44 -12.72 9.44
C ASP A 203 -6.42 -11.78 8.70
N VAL A 204 -5.94 -11.04 7.70
CA VAL A 204 -6.74 -10.10 6.92
C VAL A 204 -6.48 -10.27 5.44
N PHE A 205 -7.53 -10.52 4.66
CA PHE A 205 -7.49 -10.52 3.20
C PHE A 205 -7.98 -9.17 2.67
N ALA A 206 -7.12 -8.43 2.03
CA ALA A 206 -7.42 -7.10 1.50
C ALA A 206 -7.27 -7.06 -0.03
N GLN A 207 -8.26 -6.48 -0.70
CA GLN A 207 -8.18 -6.11 -2.11
C GLN A 207 -8.93 -4.82 -2.35
N ASN A 208 -8.27 -3.84 -2.95
CA ASN A 208 -8.83 -2.51 -3.12
C ASN A 208 -9.71 -2.41 -4.37
N VAL A 209 -10.90 -1.85 -4.25
CA VAL A 209 -11.69 -1.41 -5.41
C VAL A 209 -11.11 -0.15 -6.04
N GLU A 210 -10.33 0.63 -5.30
CA GLU A 210 -9.58 1.83 -5.64
C GLU A 210 -10.46 3.05 -6.00
N THR A 211 -11.56 2.85 -6.70
CA THR A 211 -12.51 3.89 -7.12
C THR A 211 -13.90 3.30 -7.35
N VAL A 212 -14.89 4.15 -7.57
CA VAL A 212 -16.27 3.76 -7.88
C VAL A 212 -16.38 3.07 -9.24
N GLU A 213 -17.45 2.30 -9.45
CA GLU A 213 -17.63 1.46 -10.65
C GLU A 213 -17.46 2.25 -11.96
N ARG A 214 -18.14 3.41 -12.10
CA ARG A 214 -18.11 4.27 -13.29
C ARG A 214 -16.69 4.68 -13.68
N LEU A 215 -15.83 4.96 -12.70
CA LEU A 215 -14.49 5.48 -12.92
C LEU A 215 -13.42 4.39 -13.11
N THR A 216 -13.74 3.14 -12.83
CA THR A 216 -12.77 2.02 -12.82
C THR A 216 -11.98 1.96 -14.14
N ARG A 217 -12.63 1.98 -15.29
CA ARG A 217 -11.95 1.90 -16.61
C ARG A 217 -11.07 3.10 -16.93
N THR A 218 -11.34 4.25 -16.35
CA THR A 218 -10.55 5.47 -16.58
C THR A 218 -9.38 5.61 -15.58
N VAL A 219 -9.48 4.98 -14.42
CA VAL A 219 -8.54 5.10 -13.31
C VAL A 219 -7.60 3.90 -13.21
N ARG A 220 -8.13 2.67 -13.36
CA ARG A 220 -7.37 1.42 -13.22
C ARG A 220 -6.89 0.90 -14.59
N ASP A 221 -5.99 -0.08 -14.56
CA ASP A 221 -5.61 -0.86 -15.74
C ASP A 221 -6.86 -1.59 -16.33
N PRO A 222 -6.99 -1.76 -17.65
CA PRO A 222 -8.15 -2.42 -18.25
C PRO A 222 -8.42 -3.85 -17.75
N ARG A 223 -7.40 -4.55 -17.24
CA ARG A 223 -7.53 -5.90 -16.65
C ARG A 223 -8.09 -5.89 -15.23
N ALA A 224 -7.99 -4.77 -14.52
CA ALA A 224 -8.59 -4.60 -13.21
C ALA A 224 -10.07 -4.26 -13.32
N GLY A 225 -10.94 -4.97 -12.60
CA GLY A 225 -12.39 -4.80 -12.66
C GLY A 225 -12.99 -4.47 -11.31
N TYR A 226 -13.98 -3.58 -11.26
CA TYR A 226 -14.72 -3.28 -10.04
C TYR A 226 -15.45 -4.53 -9.52
N ARG A 227 -16.26 -5.15 -10.38
CA ARG A 227 -17.00 -6.39 -10.03
C ARG A 227 -16.05 -7.55 -9.74
N LYS A 228 -14.96 -7.71 -10.52
CA LYS A 228 -13.94 -8.72 -10.23
C LYS A 228 -13.37 -8.58 -8.81
N THR A 229 -13.08 -7.36 -8.36
CA THR A 229 -12.62 -7.13 -6.98
C THR A 229 -13.67 -7.55 -5.94
N LEU A 230 -14.95 -7.22 -6.16
CA LEU A 230 -16.03 -7.65 -5.28
C LEU A 230 -16.18 -9.17 -5.23
N ASP A 231 -16.09 -9.84 -6.39
CA ASP A 231 -16.19 -11.30 -6.50
C ASP A 231 -15.05 -12.00 -5.75
N VAL A 232 -13.81 -11.49 -5.86
CA VAL A 232 -12.63 -11.99 -5.14
C VAL A 232 -12.80 -11.83 -3.62
N LEU A 233 -13.25 -10.67 -3.15
CA LEU A 233 -13.51 -10.41 -1.73
C LEU A 233 -14.62 -11.31 -1.20
N ALA A 234 -15.72 -11.43 -1.96
CA ALA A 234 -16.84 -12.30 -1.62
C ALA A 234 -16.43 -13.79 -1.56
N PHE A 235 -15.59 -14.23 -2.50
CA PHE A 235 -15.03 -15.57 -2.47
C PHE A 235 -14.16 -15.79 -1.24
N ALA A 236 -13.21 -14.89 -0.96
CA ALA A 236 -12.33 -15.02 0.21
C ALA A 236 -13.12 -15.15 1.51
N LYS A 237 -14.18 -14.32 1.68
CA LYS A 237 -15.05 -14.38 2.85
C LYS A 237 -15.89 -15.68 2.94
N ARG A 238 -16.37 -16.19 1.80
CA ARG A 238 -17.09 -17.48 1.77
C ARG A 238 -16.18 -18.67 2.04
N HIS A 239 -14.94 -18.63 1.50
CA HIS A 239 -13.95 -19.69 1.65
C HIS A 239 -13.47 -19.80 3.11
N ASN A 240 -13.20 -18.68 3.76
CA ASN A 240 -12.89 -18.63 5.19
C ASN A 240 -13.71 -17.52 5.87
N PRO A 241 -14.84 -17.87 6.54
CA PRO A 241 -15.68 -16.87 7.22
C PRO A 241 -14.99 -16.11 8.37
N ASP A 242 -13.93 -16.68 8.93
CA ASP A 242 -13.19 -16.08 10.05
C ASP A 242 -12.14 -15.06 9.59
N VAL A 243 -11.79 -15.07 8.29
CA VAL A 243 -10.87 -14.07 7.76
C VAL A 243 -11.53 -12.69 7.74
N ILE A 244 -10.80 -11.68 8.17
CA ILE A 244 -11.25 -10.30 8.03
C ILE A 244 -11.01 -9.87 6.58
N THR A 245 -12.06 -9.36 5.93
CA THR A 245 -11.98 -8.82 4.58
C THR A 245 -11.92 -7.30 4.59
N LYS A 246 -11.08 -6.74 3.74
CA LYS A 246 -10.82 -5.30 3.71
C LYS A 246 -10.74 -4.75 2.30
N SER A 247 -11.23 -3.52 2.10
CA SER A 247 -11.08 -2.80 0.84
C SER A 247 -10.77 -1.32 1.06
N SER A 248 -10.40 -0.63 -0.01
CA SER A 248 -10.04 0.78 0.01
C SER A 248 -10.58 1.53 -1.20
N LEU A 249 -10.99 2.79 -0.94
CA LEU A 249 -11.37 3.77 -1.95
C LEU A 249 -10.47 5.01 -1.85
N MET A 250 -9.95 5.44 -2.99
CA MET A 250 -9.39 6.79 -3.13
C MET A 250 -10.50 7.74 -3.54
N VAL A 251 -10.55 8.92 -2.94
CA VAL A 251 -11.54 9.96 -3.25
C VAL A 251 -10.88 11.22 -3.78
N GLY A 252 -11.63 11.99 -4.58
CA GLY A 252 -11.16 13.21 -5.23
C GLY A 252 -10.65 12.99 -6.66
N ILE A 253 -11.16 11.97 -7.37
CA ILE A 253 -10.81 11.63 -8.77
C ILE A 253 -11.98 11.93 -9.73
N GLY A 254 -13.15 12.43 -9.21
CA GLY A 254 -14.33 12.76 -10.00
C GLY A 254 -15.56 11.89 -9.70
N GLU A 255 -15.53 11.14 -8.60
CA GLU A 255 -16.68 10.44 -8.04
C GLU A 255 -17.63 11.41 -7.34
N THR A 256 -18.91 11.05 -7.26
CA THR A 256 -19.92 11.72 -6.42
C THR A 256 -20.03 11.03 -5.07
N ASP A 257 -20.62 11.70 -4.09
CA ASP A 257 -20.86 11.13 -2.76
C ASP A 257 -21.83 9.94 -2.84
N ASP A 258 -22.86 10.01 -3.70
CA ASP A 258 -23.81 8.91 -3.91
C ASP A 258 -23.11 7.65 -4.49
N GLU A 259 -22.13 7.83 -5.39
CA GLU A 259 -21.35 6.71 -5.91
C GLU A 259 -20.44 6.09 -4.85
N ILE A 260 -19.92 6.89 -3.90
CA ILE A 260 -19.16 6.38 -2.75
C ILE A 260 -20.10 5.56 -1.85
N TYR A 261 -21.32 6.06 -1.57
CA TYR A 261 -22.29 5.33 -0.75
C TYR A 261 -22.76 4.05 -1.43
N GLN A 262 -22.93 4.04 -2.75
CA GLN A 262 -23.20 2.82 -3.51
C GLN A 262 -22.05 1.81 -3.44
N ALA A 263 -20.80 2.29 -3.54
CA ALA A 263 -19.64 1.42 -3.41
C ALA A 263 -19.52 0.81 -2.00
N MET A 264 -19.93 1.53 -0.95
CA MET A 264 -20.04 0.98 0.40
C MET A 264 -21.07 -0.15 0.46
N ASP A 265 -22.26 0.02 -0.15
CA ASP A 265 -23.30 -1.00 -0.19
C ASP A 265 -22.83 -2.25 -0.97
N ASP A 266 -22.17 -2.05 -2.11
CA ASP A 266 -21.62 -3.14 -2.93
C ASP A 266 -20.53 -3.94 -2.15
N LEU A 267 -19.67 -3.24 -1.40
CA LEU A 267 -18.63 -3.87 -0.58
C LEU A 267 -19.22 -4.66 0.59
N LEU A 268 -20.22 -4.13 1.27
CA LEU A 268 -20.95 -4.86 2.33
C LEU A 268 -21.65 -6.10 1.79
N ALA A 269 -22.29 -6.00 0.62
CA ALA A 269 -22.91 -7.13 -0.05
C ALA A 269 -21.88 -8.22 -0.43
N ALA A 270 -20.63 -7.84 -0.70
CA ALA A 270 -19.50 -8.75 -0.91
C ALA A 270 -18.90 -9.31 0.40
N GLY A 271 -19.41 -8.92 1.56
CA GLY A 271 -18.94 -9.39 2.86
C GLY A 271 -17.68 -8.72 3.35
N VAL A 272 -17.44 -7.46 2.96
CA VAL A 272 -16.28 -6.69 3.41
C VAL A 272 -16.49 -6.13 4.81
N ASP A 273 -15.60 -6.46 5.74
CA ASP A 273 -15.67 -6.06 7.14
C ASP A 273 -15.11 -4.66 7.38
N VAL A 274 -14.03 -4.30 6.67
CA VAL A 274 -13.25 -3.07 6.92
C VAL A 274 -13.10 -2.24 5.65
N LEU A 275 -13.37 -0.95 5.77
CA LEU A 275 -13.21 0.00 4.67
C LEU A 275 -12.21 1.10 5.01
N THR A 276 -11.34 1.46 4.06
CA THR A 276 -10.51 2.66 4.17
C THR A 276 -10.84 3.66 3.07
N LEU A 277 -10.92 4.95 3.42
CA LEU A 277 -11.11 6.05 2.47
C LEU A 277 -10.00 7.08 2.65
N GLY A 278 -9.30 7.40 1.56
CA GLY A 278 -8.21 8.36 1.57
C GLY A 278 -8.22 9.30 0.37
N GLN A 279 -7.69 10.51 0.55
CA GLN A 279 -7.57 11.46 -0.56
C GLN A 279 -6.60 10.96 -1.63
N TYR A 280 -7.01 10.93 -2.88
CA TYR A 280 -6.09 10.75 -3.98
C TYR A 280 -5.06 11.88 -4.02
N LEU A 281 -3.79 11.52 -4.05
CA LEU A 281 -2.68 12.45 -4.21
C LEU A 281 -1.94 12.11 -5.50
N ARG A 282 -1.92 13.02 -6.45
CA ARG A 282 -1.29 12.86 -7.76
C ARG A 282 0.21 12.63 -7.61
N PRO A 283 0.77 11.45 -7.97
CA PRO A 283 2.19 11.16 -7.76
C PRO A 283 3.11 12.01 -8.64
N THR A 284 2.80 12.13 -9.92
CA THR A 284 3.55 12.95 -10.89
C THR A 284 2.60 13.67 -11.84
N LYS A 285 3.12 14.64 -12.58
CA LYS A 285 2.34 15.40 -13.59
C LYS A 285 1.73 14.54 -14.72
N HIS A 286 2.18 13.30 -14.88
CA HIS A 286 1.70 12.39 -15.91
C HIS A 286 0.49 11.56 -15.45
N HIS A 287 0.26 11.46 -14.14
CA HIS A 287 -0.90 10.76 -13.55
C HIS A 287 -2.19 11.58 -13.66
N LEU A 288 -3.30 10.97 -13.26
CA LEU A 288 -4.60 11.64 -13.24
C LEU A 288 -4.54 12.93 -12.41
N PRO A 289 -5.18 14.02 -12.83
CA PRO A 289 -5.32 15.21 -12.00
C PRO A 289 -6.17 14.90 -10.78
N VAL A 290 -5.97 15.65 -9.70
CA VAL A 290 -6.91 15.69 -8.58
C VAL A 290 -8.10 16.51 -9.02
N ASP A 291 -9.30 15.96 -8.91
CA ASP A 291 -10.55 16.67 -9.23
C ASP A 291 -10.95 17.61 -8.08
N ARG A 292 -10.98 17.07 -6.86
CA ARG A 292 -11.29 17.83 -5.65
C ARG A 292 -10.43 17.39 -4.46
N TYR A 293 -10.21 18.30 -3.52
CA TYR A 293 -9.70 17.97 -2.20
C TYR A 293 -10.87 17.84 -1.24
N VAL A 294 -11.12 16.64 -0.76
CA VAL A 294 -12.19 16.34 0.20
C VAL A 294 -11.79 16.86 1.57
N THR A 295 -12.71 17.53 2.26
CA THR A 295 -12.45 18.14 3.57
C THR A 295 -12.40 17.08 4.68
N PRO A 296 -11.71 17.35 5.82
CA PRO A 296 -11.73 16.46 6.98
C PRO A 296 -13.13 16.15 7.49
N GLU A 297 -14.05 17.13 7.45
CA GLU A 297 -15.44 16.97 7.86
C GLU A 297 -16.19 15.99 6.96
N GLN A 298 -15.95 16.04 5.64
CA GLN A 298 -16.55 15.10 4.71
C GLN A 298 -15.98 13.68 4.91
N PHE A 299 -14.69 13.53 5.23
CA PHE A 299 -14.12 12.24 5.62
C PHE A 299 -14.75 11.69 6.89
N SER A 300 -15.01 12.54 7.89
CA SER A 300 -15.75 12.15 9.10
C SER A 300 -17.15 11.66 8.77
N ARG A 301 -17.84 12.35 7.83
CA ARG A 301 -19.17 11.95 7.36
C ARG A 301 -19.16 10.59 6.65
N TYR A 302 -18.16 10.33 5.79
CA TYR A 302 -18.02 9.01 5.17
C TYR A 302 -17.80 7.90 6.20
N ARG A 303 -17.03 8.18 7.26
CA ARG A 303 -16.83 7.23 8.36
C ARG A 303 -18.14 6.91 9.08
N GLU A 304 -18.89 7.93 9.48
CA GLU A 304 -20.19 7.78 10.16
C GLU A 304 -21.14 6.93 9.32
N ILE A 305 -21.35 7.29 8.05
CA ILE A 305 -22.24 6.58 7.14
C ILE A 305 -21.79 5.12 6.94
N GLY A 306 -20.49 4.87 6.78
CA GLY A 306 -20.00 3.52 6.62
C GLY A 306 -20.26 2.66 7.87
N LEU A 307 -20.06 3.18 9.07
CA LEU A 307 -20.39 2.49 10.31
C LEU A 307 -21.92 2.27 10.47
N GLU A 308 -22.74 3.26 10.12
CA GLU A 308 -24.21 3.13 10.11
C GLU A 308 -24.70 2.06 9.13
N LYS A 309 -24.00 1.90 7.99
CA LYS A 309 -24.30 0.86 7.00
C LYS A 309 -23.93 -0.56 7.47
N GLY A 310 -23.01 -0.69 8.43
CA GLY A 310 -22.67 -1.97 9.06
C GLY A 310 -21.24 -2.46 8.90
N PHE A 311 -20.30 -1.63 8.38
CA PHE A 311 -18.88 -1.99 8.44
C PHE A 311 -18.41 -2.14 9.90
N MET A 312 -17.58 -3.13 10.17
CA MET A 312 -16.96 -3.32 11.48
C MET A 312 -16.05 -2.15 11.85
N GLU A 313 -15.29 -1.63 10.89
CA GLU A 313 -14.48 -0.42 11.04
C GLU A 313 -14.37 0.33 9.70
N VAL A 314 -14.34 1.66 9.79
CA VAL A 314 -14.10 2.55 8.65
C VAL A 314 -13.01 3.55 9.01
N ALA A 315 -11.83 3.41 8.41
CA ALA A 315 -10.78 4.42 8.52
C ALA A 315 -10.93 5.42 7.37
N SER A 316 -11.27 6.66 7.70
CA SER A 316 -11.53 7.70 6.70
C SER A 316 -10.81 8.98 7.07
N GLY A 317 -10.00 9.51 6.15
CA GLY A 317 -9.26 10.75 6.39
C GLY A 317 -8.34 11.16 5.25
N PRO A 318 -7.92 12.44 5.20
CA PRO A 318 -7.13 12.98 4.09
C PRO A 318 -5.81 12.24 3.82
N LEU A 319 -5.14 11.75 4.86
CA LEU A 319 -3.87 11.02 4.75
C LEU A 319 -4.02 9.50 4.93
N VAL A 320 -5.25 8.99 5.09
CA VAL A 320 -5.50 7.54 5.17
C VAL A 320 -5.06 6.87 3.85
N ARG A 321 -4.47 5.69 3.98
CA ARG A 321 -4.07 4.78 2.91
C ARG A 321 -4.54 3.38 3.28
N SER A 322 -4.60 2.47 2.34
CA SER A 322 -5.03 1.08 2.60
C SER A 322 -4.28 0.42 3.76
N SER A 323 -2.99 0.73 3.93
CA SER A 323 -2.15 0.20 5.01
C SER A 323 -1.80 1.21 6.12
N TYR A 324 -2.37 2.45 6.09
CA TYR A 324 -2.04 3.47 7.09
C TYR A 324 -2.57 3.10 8.45
N ARG A 325 -1.65 2.97 9.42
CA ARG A 325 -1.95 2.64 10.82
C ARG A 325 -2.93 1.47 10.92
N ALA A 326 -2.75 0.46 10.07
CA ALA A 326 -3.58 -0.75 10.08
C ALA A 326 -3.60 -1.40 11.48
N ASP A 327 -2.47 -1.38 12.20
CA ASP A 327 -2.35 -1.77 13.60
C ASP A 327 -3.39 -1.12 14.52
N LYS A 328 -3.64 0.18 14.36
CA LYS A 328 -4.57 0.93 15.23
C LYS A 328 -6.04 0.61 14.97
N MET A 329 -6.38 0.17 13.77
CA MET A 329 -7.76 -0.22 13.45
C MET A 329 -8.18 -1.44 14.28
N PHE A 330 -7.23 -2.31 14.58
CA PHE A 330 -7.44 -3.50 15.39
C PHE A 330 -7.35 -3.22 16.90
N ASN A 331 -6.57 -2.21 17.33
CA ASN A 331 -6.43 -1.85 18.74
C ASN A 331 -7.69 -1.24 19.38
N LYS A 332 -8.67 -0.81 18.59
CA LYS A 332 -9.95 -0.26 19.10
C LYS A 332 -10.98 -1.32 19.47
N ASN A 333 -10.60 -2.59 19.39
CA ASN A 333 -11.37 -3.77 19.85
C ASN A 333 -12.74 -4.00 19.18
N ASN A 334 -13.04 -3.32 18.08
CA ASN A 334 -14.26 -3.55 17.31
C ASN A 334 -14.18 -4.82 16.44
N LEU A 335 -12.96 -5.33 16.22
CA LEU A 335 -12.70 -6.46 15.31
C LEU A 335 -12.40 -7.77 16.02
N GLY A 336 -12.39 -7.79 17.37
CA GLY A 336 -12.14 -9.01 18.14
C GLY A 336 -10.73 -9.60 17.99
N ILE A 337 -9.79 -8.88 17.35
CA ILE A 337 -8.39 -9.29 17.25
C ILE A 337 -7.64 -8.72 18.45
N GLU A 338 -7.22 -9.59 19.37
CA GLU A 338 -6.29 -9.20 20.42
C GLU A 338 -4.88 -9.13 19.84
N LEU A 339 -4.28 -7.92 19.84
CA LEU A 339 -2.84 -7.77 19.63
C LEU A 339 -2.11 -8.02 20.95
N PRO A 340 -1.01 -8.79 20.94
CA PRO A 340 -0.24 -9.00 22.15
C PRO A 340 0.28 -7.67 22.69
N ALA A 341 0.27 -7.50 24.02
CA ALA A 341 0.76 -6.28 24.67
C ALA A 341 2.24 -6.04 24.34
N VAL A 342 2.58 -4.81 23.91
CA VAL A 342 3.98 -4.42 23.70
C VAL A 342 4.64 -4.25 25.08
N PRO A 343 5.73 -4.95 25.40
CA PRO A 343 6.51 -4.62 26.58
C PRO A 343 7.09 -3.20 26.41
N GLY A 344 6.57 -2.21 27.16
CA GLY A 344 7.07 -0.83 27.19
C GLY A 344 6.16 0.25 26.58
N ASP A 345 4.96 -0.08 26.13
CA ASP A 345 3.97 0.90 25.68
C ASP A 345 3.08 1.37 26.84
N GLU A 346 3.70 1.97 27.86
CA GLU A 346 2.95 2.87 28.73
C GLU A 346 2.56 4.10 27.91
N PRO A 347 1.29 4.58 27.99
CA PRO A 347 0.88 5.79 27.29
C PRO A 347 1.74 6.95 27.82
N ARG A 348 2.72 7.39 27.04
CA ARG A 348 3.40 8.65 27.28
C ARG A 348 2.36 9.75 27.13
N ALA A 349 1.78 10.13 28.28
CA ALA A 349 1.13 11.41 28.43
C ALA A 349 2.13 12.49 28.01
N ASP A 350 1.65 13.40 27.17
CA ASP A 350 2.19 14.73 26.93
C ASP A 350 3.50 14.86 26.15
N ASN A 351 3.38 14.97 24.85
CA ASN A 351 4.12 15.96 24.07
C ASN A 351 3.24 16.54 22.94
N LEU A 352 2.08 17.05 23.30
CA LEU A 352 1.36 18.02 22.49
C LEU A 352 2.05 19.37 22.68
N ILE A 353 2.92 19.73 21.73
CA ILE A 353 3.41 21.12 21.64
C ILE A 353 2.18 21.98 21.32
N PRO A 354 1.78 22.94 22.17
CA PRO A 354 0.66 23.79 21.87
C PRO A 354 0.99 24.64 20.65
N VAL A 355 0.13 24.56 19.62
CA VAL A 355 0.17 25.45 18.46
C VAL A 355 -0.11 26.87 18.97
N LYS A 356 0.94 27.71 19.06
CA LYS A 356 0.73 29.14 19.28
C LYS A 356 0.00 29.70 18.09
N THR A 357 -1.25 30.06 18.28
CA THR A 357 -2.00 30.94 17.39
C THR A 357 -1.30 32.30 17.39
N VAL A 358 -0.66 32.63 16.27
CA VAL A 358 -0.25 34.01 15.99
C VAL A 358 -1.50 34.66 15.40
N ASN A 359 -2.17 35.48 16.19
CA ASN A 359 -3.21 36.42 15.77
C ASN A 359 -2.58 37.64 15.11
N PRO A 360 -3.33 38.43 14.33
CA PRO A 360 -3.10 38.96 12.99
C PRO A 360 -2.07 40.05 12.88
#